data_55dfb9ebe1675346eb34f50c2a168608
#
_entry.id   55dfb9ebe1675346eb34f50c2a168608
#
_cell.length_a   1.000
_cell.length_b   1.000
_cell.length_c   1.000
_cell.angle_alpha   90.00
_cell.angle_beta   90.00
_cell.angle_gamma   90.00
#
_symmetry.space_group_name_H-M   'P 1'
#
loop_
_entity.id
_entity.type
_entity.pdbx_description
1 polymer ?
#
loop_
_entity_poly.entity_id
_entity_poly.type
_entity_poly.pdbx_seq_one_letter_code
_entity_poly.pdbx_strand_id
1 'polypeptide(L)'
;MSKKPRTPAVKRMFRKLDGILLLDKPQGLSSNQALQRVRHLFRAEKAGHTGSLDPLATGLLPVCFGEATKIAGLLLGSRKAYETTAELGLTTDSDDADGAPLLQRDVPELDDARIEAALAPLRGPIRQRAP
;
A
#
# COMPACT_ATOMS: atom_id res chain seq x y z
N MET A 1 -26.16 -28.36 33.73
CA MET A 1 -25.54 -27.75 32.57
C MET A 1 -24.04 -28.05 32.59
N SER A 2 -23.61 -29.01 31.78
CA SER A 2 -22.21 -29.44 31.73
C SER A 2 -21.40 -28.48 30.86
N LYS A 3 -20.39 -27.80 31.46
CA LYS A 3 -19.44 -26.97 30.72
C LYS A 3 -18.51 -27.88 29.91
N LYS A 4 -18.59 -27.81 28.57
CA LYS A 4 -17.62 -28.48 27.70
C LYS A 4 -16.19 -28.00 28.06
N PRO A 5 -15.22 -28.92 28.19
CA PRO A 5 -13.84 -28.56 28.45
C PRO A 5 -13.31 -27.72 27.30
N ARG A 6 -12.78 -26.52 27.57
CA ARG A 6 -12.07 -25.70 26.64
C ARG A 6 -10.74 -26.39 26.34
N THR A 7 -10.57 -26.85 25.10
CA THR A 7 -9.26 -27.32 24.60
C THR A 7 -8.26 -26.18 24.79
N PRO A 8 -7.11 -26.39 25.42
CA PRO A 8 -6.11 -25.35 25.57
C PRO A 8 -5.66 -24.89 24.17
N ALA A 9 -5.76 -23.59 23.94
CA ALA A 9 -5.26 -22.99 22.70
C ALA A 9 -3.76 -23.31 22.59
N VAL A 10 -3.39 -24.08 21.59
CA VAL A 10 -1.98 -24.33 21.27
C VAL A 10 -1.34 -22.97 21.02
N LYS A 11 -0.46 -22.55 21.93
CA LYS A 11 0.30 -21.33 21.84
C LYS A 11 1.15 -21.43 20.57
N ARG A 12 0.70 -20.84 19.47
CA ARG A 12 1.45 -20.84 18.21
C ARG A 12 2.76 -20.09 18.44
N MET A 13 3.84 -20.82 18.54
CA MET A 13 5.16 -20.23 18.73
C MET A 13 5.56 -19.53 17.43
N PHE A 14 5.83 -18.24 17.53
CA PHE A 14 6.51 -17.49 16.49
C PHE A 14 7.99 -17.89 16.44
N ARG A 15 8.59 -17.84 15.27
CA ARG A 15 9.97 -18.23 15.04
C ARG A 15 10.84 -17.05 14.62
N LYS A 16 12.11 -17.12 14.93
CA LYS A 16 13.10 -16.23 14.36
C LYS A 16 13.28 -16.58 12.89
N LEU A 17 12.96 -15.66 12.03
CA LEU A 17 13.06 -15.79 10.58
C LEU A 17 13.70 -14.52 10.05
N ASP A 18 14.74 -14.66 9.24
CA ASP A 18 15.42 -13.57 8.58
C ASP A 18 15.24 -13.67 7.08
N GLY A 19 14.98 -12.55 6.44
CA GLY A 19 14.85 -12.51 4.99
C GLY A 19 13.92 -11.40 4.50
N ILE A 20 13.78 -11.34 3.18
CA ILE A 20 12.91 -10.38 2.49
C ILE A 20 11.94 -11.16 1.63
N LEU A 21 10.66 -10.85 1.74
CA LEU A 21 9.61 -11.32 0.86
C LEU A 21 9.16 -10.18 -0.05
N LEU A 22 9.13 -10.43 -1.34
CA LEU A 22 8.52 -9.53 -2.32
C LEU A 22 7.04 -9.90 -2.45
N LEU A 23 6.20 -9.14 -1.77
CA LEU A 23 4.76 -9.37 -1.77
C LEU A 23 4.11 -8.54 -2.88
N ASP A 24 3.31 -9.17 -3.73
CA ASP A 24 2.34 -8.48 -4.54
C ASP A 24 1.09 -8.22 -3.68
N LYS A 25 0.96 -6.98 -3.18
CA LYS A 25 -0.14 -6.63 -2.28
C LYS A 25 -1.46 -6.64 -3.04
N PRO A 26 -2.46 -7.40 -2.61
CA PRO A 26 -3.78 -7.37 -3.23
C PRO A 26 -4.52 -6.07 -2.90
N GLN A 27 -5.51 -5.74 -3.72
CA GLN A 27 -6.46 -4.69 -3.45
C GLN A 27 -7.30 -4.99 -2.20
N GLY A 28 -7.72 -3.96 -1.50
CA GLY A 28 -8.63 -4.06 -0.35
C GLY A 28 -7.95 -4.29 1.00
N LEU A 29 -6.61 -4.42 1.04
CA LEU A 29 -5.84 -4.50 2.26
C LEU A 29 -4.93 -3.29 2.40
N SER A 30 -4.88 -2.70 3.59
CA SER A 30 -3.80 -1.78 3.92
C SER A 30 -2.45 -2.51 3.95
N SER A 31 -1.35 -1.77 3.79
CA SER A 31 -0.01 -2.35 3.86
C SER A 31 0.23 -3.06 5.19
N ASN A 32 -0.25 -2.50 6.30
CA ASN A 32 -0.12 -3.15 7.61
C ASN A 32 -0.97 -4.43 7.73
N GLN A 33 -2.18 -4.45 7.18
CA GLN A 33 -3.01 -5.67 7.18
C GLN A 33 -2.34 -6.79 6.36
N ALA A 34 -1.78 -6.45 5.20
CA ALA A 34 -1.01 -7.39 4.38
C ALA A 34 0.22 -7.91 5.13
N LEU A 35 0.98 -7.02 5.77
CA LEU A 35 2.11 -7.37 6.61
C LEU A 35 1.73 -8.36 7.72
N GLN A 36 0.67 -8.09 8.47
CA GLN A 36 0.26 -8.96 9.57
C GLN A 36 -0.19 -10.34 9.09
N ARG A 37 -0.88 -10.43 7.95
CA ARG A 37 -1.25 -11.71 7.35
C ARG A 37 -0.01 -12.53 6.97
N VAL A 38 0.95 -11.91 6.32
CA VAL A 38 2.21 -12.55 5.94
C VAL A 38 3.01 -12.97 7.18
N ARG A 39 3.13 -12.09 8.16
CA ARG A 39 3.81 -12.39 9.43
C ARG A 39 3.21 -13.62 10.11
N HIS A 40 1.89 -13.73 10.16
CA HIS A 40 1.21 -14.90 10.75
C HIS A 40 1.40 -16.16 9.91
N LEU A 41 1.33 -16.05 8.57
CA LEU A 41 1.53 -17.17 7.66
C LEU A 41 2.92 -17.80 7.86
N PHE A 42 3.94 -16.98 7.94
CA PHE A 42 5.32 -17.43 8.16
C PHE A 42 5.65 -17.69 9.65
N ARG A 43 4.74 -17.36 10.56
CA ARG A 43 4.96 -17.40 12.02
C ARG A 43 6.20 -16.59 12.42
N ALA A 44 6.45 -15.47 11.78
CA ALA A 44 7.62 -14.67 12.04
C ALA A 44 7.44 -13.86 13.34
N GLU A 45 8.46 -13.88 14.20
CA GLU A 45 8.50 -13.10 15.43
C GLU A 45 8.52 -11.59 15.14
N LYS A 46 9.31 -11.18 14.15
CA LYS A 46 9.52 -9.80 13.76
C LYS A 46 9.34 -9.64 12.25
N ALA A 47 8.55 -8.65 11.86
CA ALA A 47 8.37 -8.28 10.46
C ALA A 47 8.10 -6.77 10.32
N GLY A 48 8.46 -6.21 9.18
CA GLY A 48 8.18 -4.82 8.81
C GLY A 48 8.11 -4.68 7.30
N HIS A 49 7.34 -3.70 6.79
CA HIS A 49 7.28 -3.40 5.37
C HIS A 49 8.06 -2.15 5.02
N THR A 50 8.42 -2.01 3.75
CA THR A 50 9.14 -0.87 3.21
C THR A 50 8.21 -0.04 2.33
N GLY A 51 7.83 1.13 2.80
CA GLY A 51 6.84 1.96 2.12
C GLY A 51 5.41 1.51 2.40
N SER A 52 4.47 2.30 1.92
CA SER A 52 3.05 2.02 2.06
C SER A 52 2.36 2.12 0.72
N LEU A 53 1.39 1.25 0.51
CA LEU A 53 0.43 1.29 -0.58
C LEU A 53 -0.97 1.45 0.02
N ASP A 54 -1.77 2.30 -0.60
CA ASP A 54 -3.16 2.48 -0.20
C ASP A 54 -3.97 1.19 -0.36
N PRO A 55 -5.11 1.05 0.33
CA PRO A 55 -5.94 -0.15 0.19
C PRO A 55 -6.37 -0.46 -1.23
N LEU A 56 -6.65 0.57 -2.05
CA LEU A 56 -7.00 0.43 -3.47
C LEU A 56 -5.81 0.00 -4.33
N ALA A 57 -4.59 0.33 -3.92
CA ALA A 57 -3.39 0.03 -4.69
C ALA A 57 -3.00 -1.44 -4.57
N THR A 58 -2.49 -1.99 -5.68
CA THR A 58 -1.84 -3.29 -5.75
C THR A 58 -0.36 -3.12 -6.07
N GLY A 59 0.42 -4.18 -5.95
CA GLY A 59 1.80 -4.21 -6.42
C GLY A 59 2.81 -4.48 -5.33
N LEU A 60 4.06 -4.22 -5.65
CA LEU A 60 5.21 -4.64 -4.86
C LEU A 60 5.26 -3.97 -3.48
N LEU A 61 5.13 -4.78 -2.45
CA LEU A 61 5.34 -4.42 -1.06
C LEU A 61 6.42 -5.34 -0.46
N PRO A 62 7.68 -4.90 -0.37
CA PRO A 62 8.70 -5.70 0.28
C PRO A 62 8.43 -5.82 1.78
N VAL A 63 8.47 -7.04 2.28
CA VAL A 63 8.32 -7.38 3.70
C VAL A 63 9.65 -7.93 4.21
N CYS A 64 10.20 -7.27 5.22
CA CYS A 64 11.44 -7.68 5.87
C CYS A 64 11.12 -8.46 7.14
N PHE A 65 11.79 -9.59 7.34
CA PHE A 65 11.71 -10.41 8.56
C PHE A 65 12.99 -10.34 9.36
N GLY A 66 12.88 -10.35 10.68
CA GLY A 66 14.00 -10.45 11.61
C GLY A 66 15.08 -9.40 11.38
N GLU A 67 16.32 -9.82 11.15
CA GLU A 67 17.48 -8.93 10.91
C GLU A 67 17.29 -8.04 9.68
N ALA A 68 16.57 -8.51 8.65
CA ALA A 68 16.31 -7.70 7.46
C ALA A 68 15.47 -6.44 7.75
N THR A 69 14.78 -6.36 8.87
CA THR A 69 14.07 -5.12 9.26
C THR A 69 15.03 -3.94 9.48
N LYS A 70 16.30 -4.19 9.74
CA LYS A 70 17.33 -3.16 9.94
C LYS A 70 17.66 -2.39 8.66
N ILE A 71 17.47 -3.01 7.49
CA ILE A 71 17.70 -2.38 6.18
C ILE A 71 16.42 -1.82 5.53
N ALA A 72 15.27 -1.97 6.19
CA ALA A 72 13.99 -1.49 5.66
C ALA A 72 14.01 0.01 5.33
N GLY A 73 14.72 0.82 6.11
CA GLY A 73 14.90 2.24 5.85
C GLY A 73 15.62 2.57 4.54
N LEU A 74 16.59 1.75 4.15
CA LEU A 74 17.28 1.90 2.87
C LEU A 74 16.37 1.60 1.69
N LEU A 75 15.54 0.56 1.79
CA LEU A 75 14.57 0.21 0.78
C LEU A 75 13.42 1.24 0.70
N LEU A 76 13.06 1.85 1.80
CA LEU A 76 12.06 2.92 1.85
C LEU A 76 12.45 4.12 1.00
N GLY A 77 13.74 4.49 0.99
CA GLY A 77 14.30 5.58 0.19
C GLY A 77 14.60 5.22 -1.27
N SER A 78 14.35 3.99 -1.71
CA SER A 78 14.64 3.57 -3.07
C SER A 78 13.72 4.21 -4.11
N ARG A 79 14.12 4.17 -5.39
CA ARG A 79 13.26 4.58 -6.51
C ARG A 79 11.99 3.73 -6.55
N LYS A 80 10.87 4.38 -6.84
CA LYS A 80 9.56 3.75 -6.98
C LYS A 80 8.93 4.17 -8.30
N ALA A 81 8.15 3.27 -8.88
CA ALA A 81 7.33 3.55 -10.06
C ALA A 81 5.89 3.13 -9.77
N TYR A 82 4.96 3.92 -10.25
CA TYR A 82 3.52 3.67 -10.10
C TYR A 82 2.86 3.80 -11.45
N GLU A 83 1.90 2.92 -11.70
CA GLU A 83 0.96 3.03 -12.82
C GLU A 83 -0.39 3.41 -12.23
N THR A 84 -1.04 4.41 -12.81
CA THR A 84 -2.33 4.90 -12.32
C THR A 84 -3.26 5.25 -13.47
N THR A 85 -4.55 5.08 -13.24
CA THR A 85 -5.60 5.55 -14.12
C THR A 85 -6.36 6.66 -13.42
N ALA A 86 -6.37 7.85 -14.01
CA ALA A 86 -7.12 8.99 -13.49
C ALA A 86 -8.44 9.13 -14.26
N GLU A 87 -9.55 9.20 -13.54
CA GLU A 87 -10.85 9.56 -14.09
C GLU A 87 -10.98 11.08 -14.13
N LEU A 88 -11.23 11.63 -15.30
CA LEU A 88 -11.40 13.07 -15.48
C LEU A 88 -12.87 13.48 -15.28
N GLY A 89 -13.07 14.74 -14.89
CA GLY A 89 -14.40 15.31 -14.74
C GLY A 89 -15.05 15.07 -13.38
N LEU A 90 -14.43 14.32 -12.48
CA LEU A 90 -14.91 14.04 -11.16
C LEU A 90 -13.85 14.36 -10.10
N THR A 91 -14.23 15.08 -9.06
CA THR A 91 -13.40 15.21 -7.84
C THR A 91 -14.10 14.59 -6.66
N THR A 92 -13.34 14.00 -5.75
CA THR A 92 -13.83 13.38 -4.53
C THR A 92 -13.25 14.08 -3.30
N ASP A 93 -13.82 13.83 -2.14
CA ASP A 93 -13.38 14.42 -0.86
C ASP A 93 -12.04 13.88 -0.38
N SER A 94 -11.63 12.71 -0.87
CA SER A 94 -10.33 12.08 -0.58
C SER A 94 -9.31 12.24 -1.71
N ASP A 95 -9.69 12.82 -2.85
CA ASP A 95 -8.92 12.80 -4.09
C ASP A 95 -8.60 11.38 -4.59
N ASP A 96 -9.35 10.38 -4.12
CA ASP A 96 -9.19 8.97 -4.48
C ASP A 96 -10.52 8.39 -5.00
N ALA A 97 -10.45 7.24 -5.66
CA ALA A 97 -11.59 6.59 -6.30
C ALA A 97 -12.66 6.10 -5.32
N ASP A 98 -12.31 5.91 -4.05
CA ASP A 98 -13.25 5.50 -2.98
C ASP A 98 -13.85 6.69 -2.21
N GLY A 99 -13.47 7.92 -2.55
CA GLY A 99 -14.02 9.14 -1.93
C GLY A 99 -15.44 9.46 -2.39
N ALA A 100 -16.16 10.24 -1.57
CA ALA A 100 -17.47 10.75 -1.95
C ALA A 100 -17.35 11.83 -3.04
N PRO A 101 -18.19 11.79 -4.10
CA PRO A 101 -18.16 12.80 -5.14
C PRO A 101 -18.43 14.21 -4.61
N LEU A 102 -17.56 15.18 -4.93
CA LEU A 102 -17.71 16.58 -4.57
C LEU A 102 -18.16 17.44 -5.75
N LEU A 103 -17.57 17.23 -6.91
CA LEU A 103 -17.82 18.06 -8.08
C LEU A 103 -17.70 17.22 -9.34
N GLN A 104 -18.67 17.36 -10.21
CA GLN A 104 -18.67 16.77 -11.54
C GLN A 104 -18.65 17.88 -12.59
N ARG A 105 -17.82 17.74 -13.62
CA ARG A 105 -17.69 18.65 -14.74
C ARG A 105 -17.60 17.87 -16.04
N ASP A 106 -18.06 18.50 -17.11
CA ASP A 106 -17.86 17.95 -18.44
C ASP A 106 -16.38 17.89 -18.78
N VAL A 107 -15.95 16.80 -19.40
CA VAL A 107 -14.60 16.62 -19.87
C VAL A 107 -14.52 17.17 -21.31
N PRO A 108 -13.68 18.18 -21.58
CA PRO A 108 -13.50 18.68 -22.93
C PRO A 108 -12.80 17.66 -23.82
N GLU A 109 -12.85 17.85 -25.11
CA GLU A 109 -12.01 17.08 -26.04
C GLU A 109 -10.53 17.28 -25.67
N LEU A 110 -9.83 16.19 -25.48
CA LEU A 110 -8.43 16.14 -25.11
C LEU A 110 -7.63 15.40 -26.16
N ASP A 111 -6.48 15.95 -26.48
CA ASP A 111 -5.43 15.29 -27.24
C ASP A 111 -4.17 15.11 -26.38
N ASP A 112 -3.21 14.36 -26.88
CA ASP A 112 -1.97 14.09 -26.15
C ASP A 112 -1.20 15.38 -25.83
N ALA A 113 -1.25 16.38 -26.71
CA ALA A 113 -0.56 17.65 -26.49
C ALA A 113 -1.16 18.43 -25.30
N ARG A 114 -2.48 18.45 -25.14
CA ARG A 114 -3.16 19.08 -24.01
C ARG A 114 -2.88 18.34 -22.71
N ILE A 115 -2.87 17.02 -22.76
CA ILE A 115 -2.54 16.18 -21.59
C ILE A 115 -1.10 16.42 -21.17
N GLU A 116 -0.15 16.41 -22.10
CA GLU A 116 1.25 16.70 -21.83
C GLU A 116 1.47 18.10 -21.26
N ALA A 117 0.79 19.11 -21.80
CA ALA A 117 0.85 20.47 -21.28
C ALA A 117 0.34 20.56 -19.82
N ALA A 118 -0.69 19.80 -19.46
CA ALA A 118 -1.21 19.73 -18.10
C ALA A 118 -0.26 19.00 -17.14
N LEU A 119 0.44 17.98 -17.62
CA LEU A 119 1.37 17.18 -16.81
C LEU A 119 2.74 17.86 -16.62
N ALA A 120 3.16 18.72 -17.56
CA ALA A 120 4.48 19.35 -17.53
C ALA A 120 4.80 20.07 -16.19
N PRO A 121 3.88 20.87 -15.61
CA PRO A 121 4.12 21.53 -14.31
C PRO A 121 4.27 20.58 -13.13
N LEU A 122 3.86 19.32 -13.27
CA LEU A 122 3.89 18.30 -12.23
C LEU A 122 5.18 17.46 -12.27
N ARG A 123 6.07 17.73 -13.21
CA ARG A 123 7.33 17.01 -13.40
C ARG A 123 8.50 17.75 -12.73
N GLY A 124 9.48 16.98 -12.25
CA GLY A 124 10.67 17.52 -11.61
C GLY A 124 10.42 18.02 -10.19
N PRO A 125 11.27 18.92 -9.66
CA PRO A 125 11.10 19.52 -8.36
C PRO A 125 9.87 20.43 -8.34
N ILE A 126 8.86 20.06 -7.58
CA ILE A 126 7.61 20.82 -7.45
C ILE A 126 7.33 21.14 -5.97
N ARG A 127 6.54 22.17 -5.73
CA ARG A 127 5.94 22.42 -4.42
C ARG A 127 4.55 21.80 -4.40
N GLN A 128 4.32 20.94 -3.43
CA GLN A 128 3.07 20.22 -3.26
C GLN A 128 2.43 20.59 -1.93
N ARG A 129 1.11 20.82 -1.95
CA ARG A 129 0.33 20.98 -0.72
C ARG A 129 -0.05 19.58 -0.24
N ALA A 130 0.25 19.30 1.01
CA ALA A 130 -0.23 18.07 1.64
C ALA A 130 -1.78 18.09 1.75
N PRO A 131 -2.43 16.94 1.59
CA PRO A 131 -3.87 16.80 1.79
C PRO A 131 -4.29 17.10 3.23
#